data_fe56f9277fe6711459e79050d1724d42
#
_entry.id   fe56f9277fe6711459e79050d1724d42
#
_cell.length_a   1.000
_cell.length_b   1.000
_cell.length_c   1.000
_cell.angle_alpha   90.00
_cell.angle_beta   90.00
_cell.angle_gamma   90.00
#
_symmetry.space_group_name_H-M   'P 1'
#
loop_
_entity.id
_entity.type
_entity.pdbx_description
1 polymer ?
#
loop_
_entity_poly.entity_id
_entity_poly.type
_entity_poly.pdbx_seq_one_letter_code
_entity_poly.pdbx_strand_id
1 'polypeptide(L)'
;MSMFFADLVVRTDEARRAFETHPVLLDAVAHGLPLERYRTLLLELYHVVWHFNPVSAAAASRLGDSHKQVRYFLYEHMHEESGHEEWVRNDLDAVGVPAATTQAYAPSAFTRALVGYN
;
A
#
# COMPACT_ATOMS: atom_id res chain seq x y z
N MET A 1 18.95 -16.76 8.78
CA MET A 1 17.72 -16.56 8.01
C MET A 1 16.85 -17.81 8.12
N SER A 2 15.59 -17.67 8.46
CA SER A 2 14.71 -18.85 8.60
C SER A 2 14.50 -19.52 7.22
N MET A 3 14.32 -20.85 7.22
CA MET A 3 14.00 -21.60 5.98
C MET A 3 12.73 -21.03 5.30
N PHE A 4 11.75 -20.59 6.06
CA PHE A 4 10.54 -19.96 5.56
C PHE A 4 10.84 -18.69 4.74
N PHE A 5 11.70 -17.81 5.23
CA PHE A 5 12.03 -16.57 4.52
C PHE A 5 12.77 -16.86 3.21
N ALA A 6 13.72 -17.81 3.24
CA ALA A 6 14.44 -18.21 2.03
C ALA A 6 13.49 -18.80 0.97
N ASP A 7 12.54 -19.65 1.38
CA ASP A 7 11.52 -20.22 0.50
C ASP A 7 10.58 -19.15 -0.07
N LEU A 8 10.17 -18.18 0.76
CA LEU A 8 9.34 -17.06 0.32
C LEU A 8 10.04 -16.23 -0.78
N VAL A 9 11.32 -15.89 -0.57
CA VAL A 9 12.13 -15.15 -1.56
C VAL A 9 12.19 -15.90 -2.89
N VAL A 10 12.44 -17.20 -2.85
CA VAL A 10 12.50 -18.04 -4.08
C VAL A 10 11.14 -18.08 -4.78
N ARG A 11 10.05 -18.29 -4.04
CA ARG A 11 8.68 -18.38 -4.61
C ARG A 11 8.17 -17.07 -5.19
N THR A 12 8.66 -15.93 -4.69
CA THR A 12 8.24 -14.60 -5.17
C THR A 12 9.20 -14.01 -6.22
N ASP A 13 10.29 -14.67 -6.53
CA ASP A 13 11.36 -14.13 -7.40
C ASP A 13 10.85 -13.76 -8.80
N GLU A 14 10.05 -14.63 -9.42
CA GLU A 14 9.49 -14.37 -10.76
C GLU A 14 8.56 -13.14 -10.75
N ALA A 15 7.65 -13.06 -9.81
CA ALA A 15 6.73 -11.93 -9.69
C ALA A 15 7.47 -10.62 -9.39
N ARG A 16 8.48 -10.67 -8.51
CA ARG A 16 9.32 -9.52 -8.19
C ARG A 16 10.08 -9.04 -9.42
N ARG A 17 10.73 -9.93 -10.15
CA ARG A 17 11.45 -9.57 -11.39
C ARG A 17 10.52 -9.02 -12.46
N ALA A 18 9.34 -9.61 -12.64
CA ALA A 18 8.33 -9.11 -13.57
C ALA A 18 7.90 -7.69 -13.24
N PHE A 19 7.75 -7.37 -11.95
CA PHE A 19 7.46 -6.02 -11.48
C PHE A 19 8.64 -5.06 -11.73
N GLU A 20 9.85 -5.43 -11.28
CA GLU A 20 11.05 -4.59 -11.38
C GLU A 20 11.43 -4.26 -12.83
N THR A 21 11.12 -5.16 -13.77
CA THR A 21 11.42 -4.99 -15.20
C THR A 21 10.21 -4.55 -16.03
N HIS A 22 9.10 -4.23 -15.40
CA HIS A 22 7.88 -3.82 -16.12
C HIS A 22 8.14 -2.54 -16.91
N PRO A 23 7.83 -2.48 -18.24
CA PRO A 23 8.15 -1.34 -19.09
C PRO A 23 7.60 0.00 -18.57
N VAL A 24 6.39 0.00 -18.00
CA VAL A 24 5.78 1.22 -17.43
C VAL A 24 6.56 1.71 -16.21
N LEU A 25 7.07 0.81 -15.38
CA LEU A 25 7.88 1.19 -14.22
C LEU A 25 9.24 1.74 -14.65
N LEU A 26 9.90 1.08 -15.60
CA LEU A 26 11.18 1.52 -16.12
C LEU A 26 11.07 2.89 -16.82
N ASP A 27 10.02 3.10 -17.59
CA ASP A 27 9.75 4.39 -18.23
C ASP A 27 9.49 5.50 -17.20
N ALA A 28 8.68 5.22 -16.18
CA ALA A 28 8.41 6.17 -15.10
C ALA A 28 9.67 6.54 -14.31
N VAL A 29 10.57 5.60 -14.08
CA VAL A 29 11.85 5.86 -13.40
C VAL A 29 12.78 6.69 -14.28
N ALA A 30 12.83 6.42 -15.58
CA ALA A 30 13.72 7.11 -16.52
C ALA A 30 13.25 8.52 -16.90
N HIS A 31 11.94 8.73 -17.05
CA HIS A 31 11.36 9.95 -17.62
C HIS A 31 10.37 10.66 -16.68
N GLY A 32 10.05 10.09 -15.53
CA GLY A 32 9.00 10.57 -14.63
C GLY A 32 7.60 10.18 -15.09
N LEU A 33 6.61 10.63 -14.33
CA LEU A 33 5.19 10.41 -14.66
C LEU A 33 4.55 11.73 -15.13
N PRO A 34 3.72 11.70 -16.18
CA PRO A 34 2.83 12.82 -16.49
C PRO A 34 1.95 13.15 -15.28
N LEU A 35 1.67 14.45 -15.05
CA LEU A 35 0.95 14.91 -13.85
C LEU A 35 -0.37 14.18 -13.63
N GLU A 36 -1.14 13.91 -14.67
CA GLU A 36 -2.42 13.20 -14.55
C GLU A 36 -2.24 11.75 -14.06
N ARG A 37 -1.20 11.06 -14.53
CA ARG A 37 -0.87 9.71 -14.04
C ARG A 37 -0.36 9.74 -12.61
N TYR A 38 0.40 10.76 -12.24
CA TYR A 38 0.86 10.94 -10.87
C TYR A 38 -0.30 11.21 -9.91
N ARG A 39 -1.25 12.06 -10.30
CA ARG A 39 -2.51 12.26 -9.55
C ARG A 39 -3.29 10.97 -9.34
N THR A 40 -3.45 10.17 -10.40
CA THR A 40 -4.12 8.87 -10.31
C THR A 40 -3.37 7.92 -9.38
N LEU A 41 -2.05 7.86 -9.48
CA LEU A 41 -1.21 7.06 -8.58
C LEU A 41 -1.41 7.47 -7.11
N LEU A 42 -1.40 8.76 -6.81
CA LEU A 42 -1.62 9.27 -5.46
C LEU A 42 -3.03 8.94 -4.93
N LEU A 43 -4.06 9.03 -5.78
CA LEU A 43 -5.43 8.66 -5.41
C LEU A 43 -5.55 7.18 -5.07
N GLU A 44 -4.95 6.30 -5.86
CA GLU A 44 -4.90 4.86 -5.56
C GLU A 44 -4.09 4.59 -4.29
N LEU A 45 -2.93 5.23 -4.14
CA LEU A 45 -2.05 5.09 -2.98
C LEU A 45 -2.74 5.55 -1.69
N TYR A 46 -3.51 6.64 -1.74
CA TYR A 46 -4.28 7.12 -0.60
C TYR A 46 -5.17 6.02 -0.02
N HIS A 47 -5.89 5.31 -0.87
CA HIS A 47 -6.76 4.21 -0.45
C HIS A 47 -5.99 3.03 0.15
N VAL A 48 -4.82 2.70 -0.39
CA VAL A 48 -3.96 1.65 0.18
C VAL A 48 -3.49 2.04 1.58
N VAL A 49 -2.91 3.24 1.70
CA VAL A 49 -2.33 3.71 2.97
C VAL A 49 -3.40 3.91 4.05
N TRP A 50 -4.56 4.49 3.68
CA TRP A 50 -5.67 4.68 4.60
C TRP A 50 -6.18 3.36 5.19
N HIS A 51 -6.22 2.29 4.39
CA HIS A 51 -6.73 0.99 4.82
C HIS A 51 -5.73 0.16 5.61
N PHE A 52 -4.47 0.53 5.59
CA PHE A 52 -3.41 -0.25 6.24
C PHE A 52 -3.71 -0.50 7.72
N ASN A 53 -3.97 0.54 8.50
CA ASN A 53 -4.24 0.41 9.92
C ASN A 53 -5.55 -0.31 10.24
N PRO A 54 -6.70 -0.01 9.63
CA PRO A 54 -7.93 -0.78 9.82
C PRO A 54 -7.78 -2.28 9.51
N VAL A 55 -7.10 -2.64 8.42
CA VAL A 55 -6.86 -4.05 8.06
C VAL A 55 -5.92 -4.73 9.06
N SER A 56 -4.84 -4.06 9.45
CA SER A 56 -3.90 -4.57 10.44
C SER A 56 -4.54 -4.75 11.81
N ALA A 57 -5.41 -3.83 12.23
CA ALA A 57 -6.16 -3.93 13.48
C ALA A 57 -7.14 -5.12 13.44
N ALA A 58 -7.85 -5.32 12.33
CA ALA A 58 -8.73 -6.47 12.14
C ALA A 58 -7.96 -7.80 12.17
N ALA A 59 -6.78 -7.86 11.59
CA ALA A 59 -5.90 -9.03 11.67
C ALA A 59 -5.41 -9.24 13.11
N ALA A 60 -4.89 -8.21 13.76
CA ALA A 60 -4.38 -8.29 15.13
C ALA A 60 -5.43 -8.76 16.14
N SER A 61 -6.69 -8.33 15.98
CA SER A 61 -7.81 -8.73 16.85
C SER A 61 -8.11 -10.21 16.82
N ARG A 62 -7.70 -10.94 15.79
CA ARG A 62 -7.91 -12.37 15.59
C ARG A 62 -6.74 -13.23 16.07
N LEU A 63 -5.61 -12.61 16.40
CA LEU A 63 -4.42 -13.32 16.84
C LEU A 63 -4.48 -13.62 18.35
N GLY A 64 -4.55 -14.90 18.70
CA GLY A 64 -4.48 -15.37 20.07
C GLY A 64 -3.05 -15.40 20.63
N ASP A 65 -2.90 -15.90 21.85
CA ASP A 65 -1.60 -15.90 22.55
C ASP A 65 -0.52 -16.74 21.87
N SER A 66 -0.91 -17.76 21.09
CA SER A 66 0.03 -18.53 20.25
C SER A 66 0.76 -17.68 19.20
N HIS A 67 0.18 -16.55 18.82
CA HIS A 67 0.73 -15.60 17.83
C HIS A 67 0.98 -14.22 18.43
N LYS A 68 1.21 -14.15 19.73
CA LYS A 68 1.39 -12.92 20.50
C LYS A 68 2.46 -11.99 19.90
N GLN A 69 3.56 -12.55 19.43
CA GLN A 69 4.65 -11.75 18.84
C GLN A 69 4.22 -11.06 17.53
N VAL A 70 3.45 -11.75 16.69
CA VAL A 70 2.90 -11.15 15.46
C VAL A 70 1.89 -10.05 15.81
N ARG A 71 1.06 -10.27 16.82
CA ARG A 71 0.11 -9.25 17.29
C ARG A 71 0.81 -7.99 17.77
N TYR A 72 1.90 -8.12 18.53
CA TYR A 72 2.68 -6.97 19.00
C TYR A 72 3.41 -6.25 17.86
N PHE A 73 3.96 -7.01 16.93
CA PHE A 73 4.52 -6.44 15.71
C PHE A 73 3.50 -5.59 14.95
N LEU A 74 2.26 -6.07 14.80
CA LEU A 74 1.21 -5.30 14.14
C LEU A 74 0.84 -4.02 14.91
N TYR A 75 0.84 -4.04 16.24
CA TYR A 75 0.59 -2.83 17.04
C TYR A 75 1.67 -1.77 16.85
N GLU A 76 2.94 -2.19 16.85
CA GLU A 76 4.06 -1.30 16.61
C GLU A 76 4.02 -0.74 15.19
N HIS A 77 3.79 -1.58 14.22
CA HIS A 77 3.70 -1.18 12.81
C HIS A 77 2.53 -0.24 12.53
N MET A 78 1.35 -0.48 13.14
CA MET A 78 0.23 0.47 13.06
C MET A 78 0.57 1.83 13.67
N HIS A 79 1.37 1.87 14.73
CA HIS A 79 1.84 3.13 15.30
C HIS A 79 2.76 3.89 14.33
N GLU A 80 3.68 3.19 13.68
CA GLU A 80 4.57 3.77 12.67
C GLU A 80 3.81 4.30 11.44
N GLU A 81 2.76 3.59 11.01
CA GLU A 81 1.95 3.94 9.84
C GLU A 81 0.87 5.01 10.11
N SER A 82 0.66 5.37 11.37
CA SER A 82 -0.37 6.35 11.73
C SER A 82 -0.03 7.74 11.19
N GLY A 83 -0.92 8.29 10.37
CA GLY A 83 -0.78 9.62 9.77
C GLY A 83 -0.14 9.63 8.38
N HIS A 84 0.32 8.48 7.86
CA HIS A 84 0.90 8.42 6.50
C HIS A 84 -0.14 8.79 5.43
N GLU A 85 -1.42 8.52 5.64
CA GLU A 85 -2.50 8.95 4.75
C GLU A 85 -2.58 10.48 4.61
N GLU A 86 -2.21 11.22 5.66
CA GLU A 86 -2.17 12.67 5.62
C GLU A 86 -1.03 13.19 4.72
N TRP A 87 0.10 12.48 4.66
CA TRP A 87 1.19 12.83 3.75
C TRP A 87 0.72 12.70 2.30
N VAL A 88 0.07 11.59 1.95
CA VAL A 88 -0.47 11.39 0.60
C VAL A 88 -1.53 12.44 0.27
N ARG A 89 -2.37 12.82 1.24
CA ARG A 89 -3.37 13.87 1.06
C ARG A 89 -2.74 15.24 0.82
N ASN A 90 -1.67 15.56 1.55
CA ASN A 90 -0.92 16.81 1.33
C ASN A 90 -0.28 16.84 -0.06
N ASP A 91 0.24 15.71 -0.54
CA ASP A 91 0.77 15.60 -1.89
C ASP A 91 -0.33 15.77 -2.95
N LEU A 92 -1.53 15.21 -2.73
CA LEU A 92 -2.70 15.40 -3.60
C LEU A 92 -3.11 16.88 -3.65
N ASP A 93 -3.18 17.54 -2.51
CA ASP A 93 -3.47 18.99 -2.45
C ASP A 93 -2.41 19.81 -3.22
N ALA A 94 -1.13 19.47 -3.07
CA ALA A 94 -0.03 20.13 -3.75
C ALA A 94 -0.08 19.99 -5.29
N VAL A 95 -0.65 18.89 -5.79
CA VAL A 95 -0.86 18.69 -7.24
C VAL A 95 -2.27 19.07 -7.72
N GLY A 96 -3.03 19.79 -6.89
CA GLY A 96 -4.32 20.38 -7.25
C GLY A 96 -5.50 19.38 -7.24
N VAL A 97 -5.43 18.33 -6.42
CA VAL A 97 -6.54 17.40 -6.20
C VAL A 97 -7.20 17.71 -4.85
N PRO A 98 -8.39 18.35 -4.82
CA PRO A 98 -9.07 18.73 -3.58
C PRO A 98 -9.48 17.52 -2.74
N ALA A 99 -9.58 17.69 -1.41
CA ALA A 99 -10.04 16.65 -0.49
C ALA A 99 -11.39 16.03 -0.89
N ALA A 100 -12.33 16.84 -1.40
CA ALA A 100 -13.62 16.34 -1.88
C ALA A 100 -13.47 15.35 -3.05
N THR A 101 -12.52 15.58 -3.95
CA THR A 101 -12.21 14.66 -5.05
C THR A 101 -11.61 13.36 -4.51
N THR A 102 -10.68 13.45 -3.55
CA THR A 102 -10.10 12.28 -2.90
C THR A 102 -11.16 11.41 -2.21
N GLN A 103 -12.10 12.05 -1.49
CA GLN A 103 -13.19 11.34 -0.82
C GLN A 103 -14.18 10.69 -1.79
N ALA A 104 -14.44 11.32 -2.93
CA ALA A 104 -15.37 10.81 -3.95
C ALA A 104 -14.72 9.79 -4.90
N TYR A 105 -13.41 9.67 -4.89
CA TYR A 105 -12.69 8.77 -5.81
C TYR A 105 -13.00 7.31 -5.50
N ALA A 106 -13.46 6.59 -6.52
CA ALA A 106 -13.63 5.14 -6.44
C ALA A 106 -12.33 4.45 -6.88
N PRO A 107 -11.61 3.77 -5.97
CA PRO A 107 -10.37 3.11 -6.34
C PRO A 107 -10.60 1.99 -7.36
N SER A 108 -9.56 1.69 -8.13
CA SER A 108 -9.58 0.62 -9.13
C SER A 108 -9.95 -0.74 -8.53
N ALA A 109 -10.40 -1.67 -9.35
CA ALA A 109 -10.69 -3.04 -8.92
C ALA A 109 -9.45 -3.72 -8.31
N PHE A 110 -8.26 -3.39 -8.82
CA PHE A 110 -6.99 -3.89 -8.26
C PHE A 110 -6.77 -3.39 -6.83
N THR A 111 -6.89 -2.09 -6.60
CA THR A 111 -6.72 -1.50 -5.26
C THR A 111 -7.79 -2.03 -4.29
N ARG A 112 -9.03 -2.16 -4.73
CA ARG A 112 -10.09 -2.78 -3.91
C ARG A 112 -9.77 -4.22 -3.52
N ALA A 113 -9.26 -5.02 -4.45
CA ALA A 113 -8.83 -6.39 -4.16
C ALA A 113 -7.67 -6.43 -3.17
N LEU A 114 -6.68 -5.52 -3.35
CA LEU A 114 -5.50 -5.44 -2.48
C LEU A 114 -5.88 -5.11 -1.03
N VAL A 115 -6.81 -4.19 -0.81
CA VAL A 115 -7.23 -3.79 0.54
C VAL A 115 -8.37 -4.65 1.11
N GLY A 116 -8.83 -5.67 0.39
CA GLY A 116 -9.83 -6.61 0.87
C GLY A 116 -11.27 -6.10 0.82
N TYR A 117 -11.54 -5.11 0.00
CA TYR A 117 -12.91 -4.69 -0.26
C TYR A 117 -13.61 -5.67 -1.20
N ASN A 118 -14.58 -6.31 -0.65
CA ASN A 118 -15.59 -7.07 -1.41
C ASN A 118 -16.89 -6.28 -1.52
#